data_d5789bed6ce44ca1cc70d22f1626e77c
#
_entry.id   d5789bed6ce44ca1cc70d22f1626e77c
#
_cell.length_a   1.000
_cell.length_b   1.000
_cell.length_c   1.000
_cell.angle_alpha   90.00
_cell.angle_beta   90.00
_cell.angle_gamma   90.00
#
_symmetry.space_group_name_H-M   'P 1'
#
loop_
_entity.id
_entity.type
_entity.pdbx_description
1 polymer ?
#
loop_
_entity_poly.entity_id
_entity_poly.type
_entity_poly.pdbx_seq_one_letter_code
_entity_poly.pdbx_strand_id
1 'polypeptide(L)'
;MEYKYTSRSERDTIELAENFEAEKFSGMVICLEGDLGTGKTLFTKGFAASMEIDETITSPSYNIIKEYYSGEMPLYHMDVYRLEKDVESIGLPDYFGKDGVVIIEWADMIEKYLPEERLEIKFTAIDENKRLLKIIPYRSEERRVGKECRSRWSPYH
;
A
#
# COMPACT_ATOMS: atom_id res chain seq x y z
N MET A 1 10.22 8.30 11.09
CA MET A 1 9.02 9.03 11.56
C MET A 1 7.80 8.12 11.46
N GLU A 2 6.95 8.12 12.46
CA GLU A 2 5.81 7.22 12.53
C GLU A 2 4.55 8.02 12.85
N TYR A 3 3.48 7.73 12.12
CA TYR A 3 2.17 8.36 12.35
C TYR A 3 1.18 7.29 12.79
N LYS A 4 0.26 7.67 13.65
CA LYS A 4 -0.81 6.78 14.10
C LYS A 4 -2.15 7.36 13.69
N TYR A 5 -3.00 6.52 13.15
CA TYR A 5 -4.35 6.90 12.73
C TYR A 5 -5.33 5.87 13.26
N THR A 6 -6.40 6.34 13.89
CA THR A 6 -7.45 5.45 14.37
C THR A 6 -8.63 5.50 13.40
N SER A 7 -8.89 4.39 12.74
CA SER A 7 -10.06 4.23 11.89
C SER A 7 -11.19 3.68 12.75
N ARG A 8 -12.31 4.37 12.77
CA ARG A 8 -13.49 3.98 13.57
C ARG A 8 -14.61 3.38 12.74
N SER A 9 -14.41 3.30 11.45
CA SER A 9 -15.39 2.75 10.52
C SER A 9 -14.68 2.37 9.22
N GLU A 10 -15.38 1.61 8.38
CA GLU A 10 -14.86 1.33 7.04
C GLU A 10 -14.66 2.62 6.25
N ARG A 11 -15.55 3.59 6.44
CA ARG A 11 -15.45 4.89 5.77
C ARG A 11 -14.16 5.62 6.12
N ASP A 12 -13.74 5.58 7.38
CA ASP A 12 -12.48 6.21 7.81
C ASP A 12 -11.28 5.60 7.08
N THR A 13 -11.26 4.28 6.93
CA THR A 13 -10.18 3.60 6.22
C THR A 13 -10.17 3.98 4.74
N ILE A 14 -11.34 4.06 4.13
CA ILE A 14 -11.47 4.46 2.73
C ILE A 14 -11.00 5.91 2.54
N GLU A 15 -11.37 6.81 3.43
CA GLU A 15 -10.95 8.21 3.35
C GLU A 15 -9.44 8.35 3.48
N LEU A 16 -8.83 7.57 4.35
CA LEU A 16 -7.38 7.57 4.48
C LEU A 16 -6.72 7.11 3.17
N ALA A 17 -7.27 6.07 2.55
CA ALA A 17 -6.77 5.58 1.26
C ALA A 17 -6.91 6.65 0.18
N GLU A 18 -8.02 7.38 0.15
CA GLU A 18 -8.25 8.47 -0.78
C GLU A 18 -7.22 9.58 -0.59
N ASN A 19 -6.87 9.90 0.66
CA ASN A 19 -5.87 10.91 0.96
C ASN A 19 -4.49 10.51 0.45
N PHE A 20 -4.11 9.25 0.62
CA PHE A 20 -2.83 8.77 0.09
C PHE A 20 -2.84 8.70 -1.42
N GLU A 21 -3.97 8.35 -2.02
CA GLU A 21 -4.09 8.33 -3.48
C GLU A 21 -3.89 9.73 -4.07
N ALA A 22 -4.40 10.75 -3.40
CA ALA A 22 -4.23 12.13 -3.86
C ALA A 22 -2.76 12.56 -3.91
N GLU A 23 -1.92 11.91 -3.13
CA GLU A 23 -0.49 12.18 -3.07
C GLU A 23 0.33 11.16 -3.89
N LYS A 24 -0.33 10.33 -4.69
CA LYS A 24 0.37 9.27 -5.42
C LYS A 24 1.33 9.81 -6.45
N PHE A 25 2.34 9.04 -6.72
CA PHE A 25 3.31 9.32 -7.78
C PHE A 25 3.70 8.00 -8.44
N SER A 26 4.15 8.08 -9.67
CA SER A 26 4.58 6.90 -10.41
C SER A 26 5.81 6.29 -9.73
N GLY A 27 5.73 4.99 -9.44
CA GLY A 27 6.76 4.28 -8.70
C GLY A 27 6.48 4.16 -7.20
N MET A 28 5.36 4.69 -6.72
CA MET A 28 4.97 4.59 -5.31
C MET A 28 4.78 3.13 -4.89
N VAL A 29 5.33 2.76 -3.74
CA VAL A 29 5.14 1.42 -3.17
C VAL A 29 4.53 1.53 -1.79
N ILE A 30 3.38 0.89 -1.60
CA ILE A 30 2.66 0.85 -0.33
C ILE A 30 2.66 -0.59 0.18
N CYS A 31 3.15 -0.78 1.39
CA CYS A 31 3.26 -2.09 2.04
C CYS A 31 2.23 -2.19 3.16
N LEU A 32 1.32 -3.15 3.05
CA LEU A 32 0.25 -3.35 4.03
C LEU A 32 0.54 -4.58 4.87
N GLU A 33 0.48 -4.43 6.18
CA GLU A 33 0.72 -5.51 7.14
C GLU A 33 -0.43 -5.55 8.14
N GLY A 34 -0.70 -6.73 8.67
CA GLY A 34 -1.76 -6.93 9.66
C GLY A 34 -2.49 -8.23 9.43
N ASP A 35 -3.20 -8.70 10.45
CA ASP A 35 -3.95 -9.94 10.39
C ASP A 35 -5.10 -9.87 9.40
N LEU A 36 -5.67 -11.03 9.07
CA LEU A 36 -6.85 -11.11 8.21
C LEU A 36 -7.99 -10.28 8.83
N GLY A 37 -8.76 -9.64 7.98
CA GLY A 37 -9.93 -8.88 8.42
C GLY A 37 -9.63 -7.53 9.06
N THR A 38 -8.38 -7.05 8.95
CA THR A 38 -8.02 -5.75 9.55
C THR A 38 -8.24 -4.55 8.64
N GLY A 39 -8.59 -4.78 7.38
CA GLY A 39 -8.91 -3.69 6.45
C GLY A 39 -7.91 -3.44 5.34
N LYS A 40 -6.93 -4.33 5.15
CA LYS A 40 -5.94 -4.16 4.09
C LYS A 40 -6.57 -4.12 2.69
N THR A 41 -7.46 -5.07 2.42
CA THR A 41 -8.17 -5.10 1.12
C THR A 41 -9.11 -3.90 0.98
N LEU A 42 -9.76 -3.51 2.06
CA LEU A 42 -10.63 -2.33 2.06
C LEU A 42 -9.86 -1.06 1.71
N PHE A 43 -8.66 -0.91 2.28
CA PHE A 43 -7.78 0.21 1.96
C PHE A 43 -7.43 0.20 0.46
N THR A 44 -7.08 -0.98 -0.07
CA THR A 44 -6.74 -1.11 -1.48
C THR A 44 -7.92 -0.77 -2.37
N LYS A 45 -9.13 -1.20 -2.00
CA LYS A 45 -10.34 -0.86 -2.74
C LYS A 45 -10.59 0.64 -2.78
N GLY A 46 -10.43 1.31 -1.64
CA GLY A 46 -10.58 2.76 -1.57
C GLY A 46 -9.55 3.50 -2.40
N PHE A 47 -8.31 3.05 -2.34
CA PHE A 47 -7.22 3.62 -3.13
C PHE A 47 -7.51 3.45 -4.64
N ALA A 48 -7.88 2.25 -5.05
CA ALA A 48 -8.16 1.95 -6.46
C ALA A 48 -9.35 2.73 -6.99
N ALA A 49 -10.42 2.84 -6.19
CA ALA A 49 -11.60 3.61 -6.59
C ALA A 49 -11.24 5.08 -6.81
N SER A 50 -10.39 5.62 -5.95
CA SER A 50 -9.91 6.99 -6.07
C SER A 50 -9.03 7.18 -7.32
N MET A 51 -8.34 6.12 -7.77
CA MET A 51 -7.57 6.13 -9.02
C MET A 51 -8.46 6.00 -10.26
N GLU A 52 -9.76 5.88 -10.08
CA GLU A 52 -10.73 5.68 -11.16
C GLU A 52 -10.62 4.30 -11.84
N ILE A 53 -10.16 3.31 -11.10
CA ILE A 53 -10.14 1.93 -11.56
C ILE A 53 -11.56 1.38 -11.46
N ASP A 54 -12.12 0.95 -12.57
CA ASP A 54 -13.52 0.49 -12.62
C ASP A 54 -13.69 -1.02 -12.44
N GLU A 55 -12.59 -1.76 -12.44
CA GLU A 55 -12.62 -3.20 -12.17
C GLU A 55 -12.84 -3.47 -10.69
N THR A 56 -13.46 -4.62 -10.39
CA THR A 56 -13.65 -5.04 -9.00
C THR A 56 -12.31 -5.46 -8.40
N ILE A 57 -11.95 -4.83 -7.30
CA ILE A 57 -10.73 -5.18 -6.58
C ILE A 57 -11.01 -6.35 -5.65
N THR A 58 -10.26 -7.44 -5.83
CA THR A 58 -10.34 -8.60 -4.97
C THR A 58 -8.93 -8.97 -4.52
N SER A 59 -8.83 -9.70 -3.41
CA SER A 59 -7.53 -10.18 -2.95
C SER A 59 -6.90 -11.07 -4.04
N PRO A 60 -5.61 -10.88 -4.38
CA PRO A 60 -4.94 -11.68 -5.39
C PRO A 60 -4.43 -13.03 -4.87
N SER A 61 -5.14 -13.64 -3.92
CA SER A 61 -4.64 -14.78 -3.13
C SER A 61 -4.11 -15.98 -3.93
N TYR A 62 -4.63 -16.22 -5.13
CA TYR A 62 -4.12 -17.34 -5.95
C TYR A 62 -3.12 -16.90 -7.01
N ASN A 63 -3.25 -15.68 -7.49
CA ASN A 63 -2.41 -15.18 -8.58
C ASN A 63 -1.20 -14.38 -8.09
N ILE A 64 -1.11 -14.12 -6.79
CA ILE A 64 -0.06 -13.34 -6.16
C ILE A 64 -0.07 -11.88 -6.61
N ILE A 65 -0.15 -11.62 -7.91
CA ILE A 65 -0.17 -10.26 -8.47
C ILE A 65 -1.38 -10.11 -9.39
N LYS A 66 -2.12 -9.02 -9.20
CA LYS A 66 -3.15 -8.57 -10.14
C LYS A 66 -2.78 -7.18 -10.63
N GLU A 67 -2.91 -6.98 -11.93
CA GLU A 67 -2.57 -5.71 -12.58
C GLU A 67 -3.84 -5.06 -13.10
N TYR A 68 -4.00 -3.75 -12.80
CA TYR A 68 -5.17 -2.97 -13.20
C TYR A 68 -4.70 -1.77 -14.00
N TYR A 69 -5.25 -1.61 -15.19
CA TYR A 69 -4.81 -0.57 -16.14
C TYR A 69 -5.89 0.42 -16.51
N SER A 70 -7.10 0.30 -15.96
CA SER A 70 -8.23 1.15 -16.36
C SER A 70 -8.20 2.55 -15.74
N GLY A 71 -7.39 2.76 -14.69
CA GLY A 71 -7.32 4.05 -14.01
C GLY A 71 -6.30 5.00 -14.63
N GLU A 72 -6.00 6.09 -13.91
CA GLU A 72 -5.06 7.11 -14.34
C GLU A 72 -3.64 6.60 -14.57
N MET A 73 -3.25 5.60 -13.81
CA MET A 73 -1.97 4.90 -13.96
C MET A 73 -2.15 3.45 -13.53
N PRO A 74 -1.23 2.55 -13.87
CA PRO A 74 -1.36 1.15 -13.45
C PRO A 74 -1.33 0.99 -11.94
N LEU A 75 -2.10 0.03 -11.44
CA LEU A 75 -2.04 -0.43 -10.06
C LEU A 75 -1.66 -1.91 -10.06
N TYR A 76 -0.60 -2.23 -9.32
CA TYR A 76 -0.13 -3.61 -9.16
C TYR A 76 -0.43 -4.03 -7.73
N HIS A 77 -1.44 -4.88 -7.55
CA HIS A 77 -1.88 -5.36 -6.25
C HIS A 77 -1.31 -6.74 -6.00
N MET A 78 -0.52 -6.89 -4.95
CA MET A 78 0.18 -8.12 -4.62
C MET A 78 -0.21 -8.64 -3.26
N ASP A 79 -0.24 -9.98 -3.14
CA ASP A 79 -0.39 -10.67 -1.86
C ASP A 79 0.72 -11.71 -1.78
N VAL A 80 1.67 -11.49 -0.90
CA VAL A 80 2.87 -12.34 -0.81
C VAL A 80 2.85 -13.30 0.36
N TYR A 81 1.69 -13.51 0.97
CA TYR A 81 1.54 -14.37 2.13
C TYR A 81 2.07 -15.80 1.90
N ARG A 82 1.89 -16.33 0.70
CA ARG A 82 2.29 -17.70 0.36
C ARG A 82 3.61 -17.80 -0.39
N LEU A 83 4.34 -16.69 -0.48
CA LEU A 83 5.51 -16.60 -1.37
C LEU A 83 6.84 -16.80 -0.64
N GLU A 84 6.92 -17.63 0.36
CA GLU A 84 8.09 -17.72 1.22
C GLU A 84 9.44 -17.96 0.51
N LYS A 85 9.46 -18.69 -0.61
CA LYS A 85 10.71 -19.10 -1.25
C LYS A 85 10.90 -18.67 -2.70
N ASP A 86 9.84 -18.17 -3.35
CA ASP A 86 9.86 -17.92 -4.78
C ASP A 86 9.75 -16.44 -5.17
N VAL A 87 10.22 -15.55 -4.28
CA VAL A 87 10.13 -14.10 -4.52
C VAL A 87 10.82 -13.70 -5.83
N GLU A 88 11.95 -14.31 -6.11
CA GLU A 88 12.71 -13.99 -7.32
C GLU A 88 12.02 -14.48 -8.59
N SER A 89 11.28 -15.59 -8.51
CA SER A 89 10.65 -16.19 -9.68
C SER A 89 9.49 -15.39 -10.26
N ILE A 90 8.85 -14.54 -9.45
CA ILE A 90 7.73 -13.71 -9.92
C ILE A 90 8.15 -12.36 -10.49
N GLY A 91 9.45 -12.07 -10.48
CA GLY A 91 9.96 -10.80 -11.01
C GLY A 91 9.58 -9.59 -10.18
N LEU A 92 9.43 -9.77 -8.88
CA LEU A 92 9.01 -8.71 -7.96
C LEU A 92 9.80 -7.42 -8.08
N PRO A 93 11.15 -7.44 -8.14
CA PRO A 93 11.93 -6.21 -8.26
C PRO A 93 11.61 -5.40 -9.51
N ASP A 94 11.18 -6.05 -10.58
CA ASP A 94 10.87 -5.35 -11.82
C ASP A 94 9.65 -4.44 -11.68
N TYR A 95 8.72 -4.80 -10.79
CA TYR A 95 7.52 -3.99 -10.54
C TYR A 95 7.85 -2.68 -9.83
N PHE A 96 8.89 -2.66 -9.02
CA PHE A 96 9.24 -1.45 -8.25
C PHE A 96 9.78 -0.32 -9.13
N GLY A 97 10.25 -0.63 -10.30
CA GLY A 97 10.74 0.38 -11.23
C GLY A 97 9.75 0.76 -12.32
N LYS A 98 8.56 0.15 -12.36
CA LYS A 98 7.56 0.42 -13.38
C LYS A 98 6.74 1.66 -13.07
N ASP A 99 6.13 2.23 -14.10
CA ASP A 99 5.14 3.27 -13.92
C ASP A 99 3.94 2.70 -13.17
N GLY A 100 3.38 3.49 -12.28
CA GLY A 100 2.20 3.09 -11.54
C GLY A 100 2.47 2.95 -10.04
N VAL A 101 1.49 2.39 -9.33
CA VAL A 101 1.54 2.20 -7.89
C VAL A 101 1.55 0.71 -7.58
N VAL A 102 2.39 0.30 -6.64
CA VAL A 102 2.43 -1.08 -6.14
C VAL A 102 1.86 -1.09 -4.73
N ILE A 103 0.87 -1.95 -4.48
CA ILE A 103 0.33 -2.19 -3.13
C ILE A 103 0.57 -3.66 -2.81
N ILE A 104 1.28 -3.92 -1.71
CA ILE A 104 1.68 -5.27 -1.32
C ILE A 104 1.05 -5.62 0.02
N GLU A 105 0.20 -6.65 0.05
CA GLU A 105 -0.33 -7.20 1.31
C GLU A 105 0.63 -8.26 1.83
N TRP A 106 0.80 -8.30 3.16
CA TRP A 106 1.74 -9.17 3.86
C TRP A 106 3.20 -8.86 3.51
N ALA A 107 3.50 -7.60 3.30
CA ALA A 107 4.83 -7.16 2.85
C ALA A 107 5.95 -7.54 3.83
N ASP A 108 5.65 -7.70 5.12
CA ASP A 108 6.62 -8.12 6.11
C ASP A 108 7.23 -9.50 5.81
N MET A 109 6.54 -10.32 5.02
CA MET A 109 7.07 -11.63 4.59
C MET A 109 8.25 -11.52 3.63
N ILE A 110 8.40 -10.37 2.98
CA ILE A 110 9.46 -10.15 1.99
C ILE A 110 10.25 -8.88 2.27
N GLU A 111 10.41 -8.52 3.53
CA GLU A 111 11.02 -7.26 3.95
C GLU A 111 12.35 -6.95 3.27
N LYS A 112 13.21 -7.94 3.14
CA LYS A 112 14.53 -7.74 2.53
C LYS A 112 14.51 -7.44 1.03
N TYR A 113 13.38 -7.67 0.37
CA TYR A 113 13.23 -7.39 -1.07
C TYR A 113 12.54 -6.07 -1.34
N LEU A 114 12.07 -5.38 -0.30
CA LEU A 114 11.34 -4.12 -0.46
C LEU A 114 12.29 -2.97 -0.83
N PRO A 115 11.82 -2.00 -1.63
CA PRO A 115 12.65 -0.85 -1.95
C PRO A 115 12.86 0.04 -0.73
N GLU A 116 13.93 0.83 -0.74
CA GLU A 116 14.20 1.78 0.33
C GLU A 116 13.09 2.79 0.50
N GLU A 117 12.58 3.31 -0.61
CA GLU A 117 11.50 4.29 -0.57
C GLU A 117 10.17 3.56 -0.66
N ARG A 118 9.46 3.53 0.45
CA ARG A 118 8.16 2.87 0.54
C ARG A 118 7.36 3.42 1.70
N LEU A 119 6.05 3.21 1.64
CA LEU A 119 5.15 3.56 2.73
C LEU A 119 4.67 2.25 3.36
N GLU A 120 4.88 2.08 4.66
CA GLU A 120 4.38 0.91 5.38
C GLU A 120 3.18 1.31 6.23
N ILE A 121 2.12 0.51 6.17
CA ILE A 121 0.93 0.71 7.00
C ILE A 121 0.63 -0.60 7.72
N LYS A 122 0.70 -0.56 9.05
CA LYS A 122 0.40 -1.72 9.89
C LYS A 122 -1.00 -1.57 10.49
N PHE A 123 -1.84 -2.53 10.21
CA PHE A 123 -3.23 -2.55 10.67
C PHE A 123 -3.36 -3.43 11.90
N THR A 124 -3.92 -2.87 12.98
CA THR A 124 -4.19 -3.62 14.20
C THR A 124 -5.66 -3.44 14.56
N ALA A 125 -6.38 -4.54 14.72
CA ALA A 125 -7.77 -4.51 15.16
C ALA A 125 -7.81 -4.15 16.65
N ILE A 126 -8.55 -3.11 17.01
CA ILE A 126 -8.75 -2.72 18.41
C ILE A 126 -10.05 -3.34 18.93
N ASP A 127 -11.12 -3.23 18.14
CA ASP A 127 -12.39 -3.89 18.39
C ASP A 127 -13.10 -4.15 17.05
N GLU A 128 -14.38 -4.50 17.07
CA GLU A 128 -15.11 -4.84 15.83
C GLU A 128 -15.07 -3.73 14.79
N ASN A 129 -15.09 -2.48 15.22
CA ASN A 129 -15.20 -1.34 14.31
C ASN A 129 -13.96 -0.46 14.26
N LYS A 130 -13.05 -0.61 15.22
CA LYS A 130 -11.87 0.25 15.31
C LYS A 130 -10.61 -0.46 14.90
N ARG A 131 -9.79 0.25 14.14
CA ARG A 131 -8.49 -0.21 13.69
C ARG A 131 -7.45 0.87 13.98
N LEU A 132 -6.31 0.47 14.48
CA LEU A 132 -5.16 1.37 14.59
C LEU A 132 -4.27 1.13 13.37
N LEU A 133 -4.00 2.21 12.65
CA LEU A 133 -3.09 2.17 11.51
C LEU A 133 -1.82 2.90 11.89
N LYS A 134 -0.72 2.19 11.84
CA LYS A 134 0.60 2.76 12.10
C LYS A 134 1.26 2.98 10.75
N ILE A 135 1.55 4.22 10.43
CA ILE A 135 2.01 4.65 9.12
C ILE A 135 3.47 5.06 9.22
N ILE A 136 4.34 4.35 8.50
CA ILE A 136 5.78 4.59 8.55
C ILE A 136 6.30 4.86 7.14
N PRO A 137 6.65 6.11 6.82
CA PRO A 137 7.28 6.40 5.54
C PRO A 137 8.77 6.12 5.61
N TYR A 138 9.27 5.37 4.64
CA TYR A 138 10.70 5.14 4.44
C TYR A 138 11.15 5.89 3.20
N ARG A 139 12.24 6.64 3.33
CA ARG A 139 12.78 7.45 2.24
C ARG A 139 14.27 7.21 2.11
N SER A 140 14.76 7.30 0.89
CA SER A 140 16.21 7.28 0.68
C SER A 140 16.80 8.58 1.25
N GLU A 141 18.07 8.54 1.65
CA GLU A 141 18.73 9.73 2.19
C GLU A 141 18.80 10.87 1.18
N GLU A 142 18.94 10.56 -0.09
CA GLU A 142 18.95 11.55 -1.15
C GLU A 142 17.67 12.37 -1.17
N ARG A 143 16.53 11.75 -0.91
CA ARG A 143 15.24 12.42 -0.91
C ARG A 143 14.95 13.19 0.36
N ARG A 144 15.69 12.94 1.43
CA ARG A 144 15.52 13.70 2.68
C ARG A 144 15.91 15.16 2.50
N VAL A 145 16.73 15.47 1.50
CA VAL A 145 17.14 16.83 1.21
C VAL A 145 16.05 17.61 0.48
N GLY A 146 15.13 16.93 -0.18
CA GLY A 146 14.04 17.57 -0.91
C GLY A 146 12.84 17.82 0.01
N LYS A 147 12.40 19.07 0.08
CA LYS A 147 11.26 19.46 0.92
C LYS A 147 9.94 18.84 0.46
N GLU A 148 9.80 18.61 -0.81
CA GLU A 148 8.61 18.04 -1.41
C GLU A 148 8.31 16.62 -0.91
N CYS A 149 9.35 15.91 -0.50
CA CYS A 149 9.21 14.53 -0.06
C CYS A 149 8.42 14.39 1.23
N ARG A 150 8.34 15.43 2.05
CA ARG A 150 7.63 15.38 3.33
C ARG A 150 6.12 15.32 3.15
N SER A 151 5.59 16.09 2.22
CA SER A 151 4.15 16.17 2.02
C SER A 151 3.57 14.89 1.43
N ARG A 152 4.34 14.14 0.66
CA ARG A 152 3.87 12.92 0.02
C ARG A 152 3.43 11.84 1.00
N TRP A 153 4.00 11.83 2.18
CA TRP A 153 3.80 10.75 3.12
C TRP A 153 2.96 11.16 4.33
N SER A 154 2.46 12.38 4.37
CA SER A 154 1.69 12.85 5.50
C SER A 154 0.21 12.47 5.35
N PRO A 155 -0.40 11.83 6.36
CA PRO A 155 -1.84 11.52 6.31
C PRO A 155 -2.74 12.71 6.61
N TYR A 156 -2.17 13.86 6.92
CA TYR A 156 -2.91 15.04 7.40
C TYR A 156 -2.94 16.19 6.41
N HIS A 157 -2.82 15.91 5.17
CA HIS A 157 -2.91 16.93 4.11
C HIS A 157 -4.31 17.32 3.78
#